data_dc0993c9c20f580de520b43549902a6a
#
_entry.id   dc0993c9c20f580de520b43549902a6a
#
_cell.length_a   1.000
_cell.length_b   1.000
_cell.length_c   1.000
_cell.angle_alpha   90.00
_cell.angle_beta   90.00
_cell.angle_gamma   90.00
#
_symmetry.space_group_name_H-M   'P 1'
#
loop_
_entity.id
_entity.type
_entity.pdbx_description
1 polymer ?
#
loop_
_entity_poly.entity_id
_entity_poly.type
_entity_poly.pdbx_seq_one_letter_code
_entity_poly.pdbx_strand_id
1 'polypeptide(L)'
;KKAASAIEGDVRHEVCDVSDWDSVRRMVDSTAEAQGRLPVMCANAGAFPQTKIVDMDPAEWDRVMATNLRSSFLCVKAAIPHFEKAGKGRVVLTSSITGPITGFPGWAHYGASKSGQLGFLKTAAMELARYKTTINAVMPGNIYTEGLEDLGQEYLDTMAASIPLKRLGDVEDIGNAALFFASDEAGYITGQQIVVDGGQIIPESLEAIESI
;
A
#
# COMPACT_ATOMS: atom_id res chain seq x y z
N LYS A 1 -10.34 -10.48 12.36
CA LYS A 1 -10.40 -11.07 13.73
C LYS A 1 -9.08 -11.76 14.07
N LYS A 2 -8.64 -12.78 13.32
CA LYS A 2 -7.41 -13.55 13.60
C LYS A 2 -6.18 -12.63 13.78
N ALA A 3 -5.93 -11.69 12.87
CA ALA A 3 -4.81 -10.76 12.97
C ALA A 3 -4.93 -9.84 14.22
N ALA A 4 -6.12 -9.29 14.49
CA ALA A 4 -6.32 -8.42 15.65
C ALA A 4 -6.10 -9.14 16.98
N SER A 5 -6.42 -10.44 17.08
CA SER A 5 -6.18 -11.22 18.28
C SER A 5 -4.72 -11.66 18.48
N ALA A 6 -3.88 -11.50 17.46
CA ALA A 6 -2.45 -11.83 17.55
C ALA A 6 -1.56 -10.62 17.92
N ILE A 7 -2.13 -9.42 17.93
CA ILE A 7 -1.41 -8.17 18.23
C ILE A 7 -1.70 -7.77 19.68
N GLU A 8 -0.66 -7.49 20.44
CA GLU A 8 -0.78 -6.97 21.82
C GLU A 8 -1.24 -5.50 21.82
N GLY A 9 -2.11 -5.13 22.76
CA GLY A 9 -2.60 -3.76 22.93
C GLY A 9 -4.09 -3.61 22.64
N ASP A 10 -4.58 -2.36 22.59
CA ASP A 10 -5.99 -2.04 22.24
C ASP A 10 -6.18 -2.08 20.72
N VAL A 11 -6.32 -3.29 20.18
CA VAL A 11 -6.53 -3.54 18.77
C VAL A 11 -7.99 -3.84 18.48
N ARG A 12 -8.58 -3.09 17.57
CA ARG A 12 -9.95 -3.26 17.12
C ARG A 12 -9.99 -3.71 15.67
N HIS A 13 -11.08 -4.35 15.29
CA HIS A 13 -11.32 -4.74 13.90
C HIS A 13 -12.74 -4.35 13.50
N GLU A 14 -12.88 -3.89 12.29
CA GLU A 14 -14.15 -3.54 11.67
C GLU A 14 -14.20 -4.09 10.23
N VAL A 15 -15.38 -4.51 9.78
CA VAL A 15 -15.59 -4.91 8.39
C VAL A 15 -15.89 -3.67 7.57
N CYS A 16 -15.07 -3.41 6.56
CA CYS A 16 -15.18 -2.24 5.70
C CYS A 16 -15.04 -2.64 4.23
N ASP A 17 -16.01 -2.25 3.40
CA ASP A 17 -15.82 -2.21 1.96
C ASP A 17 -15.12 -0.88 1.62
N VAL A 18 -13.83 -0.98 1.29
CA VAL A 18 -13.00 0.20 1.01
C VAL A 18 -13.38 0.90 -0.31
N SER A 19 -14.15 0.25 -1.17
CA SER A 19 -14.67 0.86 -2.41
C SER A 19 -15.95 1.67 -2.20
N ASP A 20 -16.59 1.56 -1.04
CA ASP A 20 -17.82 2.26 -0.67
C ASP A 20 -17.55 3.44 0.27
N TRP A 21 -18.04 4.62 -0.10
CA TRP A 21 -17.81 5.86 0.66
C TRP A 21 -18.38 5.82 2.08
N ASP A 22 -19.63 5.35 2.23
CA ASP A 22 -20.27 5.35 3.53
C ASP A 22 -19.67 4.29 4.46
N SER A 23 -19.20 3.17 3.91
CA SER A 23 -18.47 2.15 4.65
C SER A 23 -17.14 2.70 5.18
N VAL A 24 -16.34 3.35 4.32
CA VAL A 24 -15.05 3.95 4.71
C VAL A 24 -15.26 5.06 5.75
N ARG A 25 -16.22 5.95 5.51
CA ARG A 25 -16.50 7.06 6.44
C ARG A 25 -16.88 6.53 7.83
N ARG A 26 -17.80 5.57 7.90
CA ARG A 26 -18.21 4.97 9.19
C ARG A 26 -17.02 4.33 9.92
N MET A 27 -16.19 3.57 9.22
CA MET A 27 -15.00 2.93 9.80
C MET A 27 -14.02 3.97 10.36
N VAL A 28 -13.76 5.06 9.63
CA VAL A 28 -12.86 6.13 10.07
C VAL A 28 -13.42 6.88 11.26
N ASP A 29 -14.70 7.26 11.20
CA ASP A 29 -15.36 8.00 12.29
C ASP A 29 -15.45 7.15 13.56
N SER A 30 -15.87 5.88 13.46
CA SER A 30 -15.95 4.96 14.61
C SER A 30 -14.57 4.70 15.24
N THR A 31 -13.51 4.59 14.41
CA THR A 31 -12.14 4.42 14.90
C THR A 31 -11.67 5.67 15.65
N ALA A 32 -11.88 6.86 15.07
CA ALA A 32 -11.48 8.12 15.68
C ALA A 32 -12.24 8.39 16.99
N GLU A 33 -13.52 8.05 17.06
CA GLU A 33 -14.35 8.16 18.27
C GLU A 33 -13.83 7.20 19.36
N ALA A 34 -13.61 5.95 19.01
CA ALA A 34 -13.19 4.91 19.93
C ALA A 34 -11.78 5.14 20.53
N GLN A 35 -10.86 5.69 19.74
CA GLN A 35 -9.48 5.98 20.13
C GLN A 35 -9.27 7.43 20.60
N GLY A 36 -10.32 8.26 20.52
CA GLY A 36 -10.26 9.69 20.85
C GLY A 36 -9.50 10.54 19.83
N ARG A 37 -8.85 9.93 18.84
CA ARG A 37 -8.06 10.58 17.77
C ARG A 37 -7.79 9.65 16.62
N LEU A 38 -7.42 10.21 15.47
CA LEU A 38 -6.90 9.49 14.29
C LEU A 38 -5.58 10.15 13.85
N PRO A 39 -4.42 9.75 14.38
CA PRO A 39 -3.15 10.36 14.01
C PRO A 39 -2.57 9.85 12.69
N VAL A 40 -2.88 8.61 12.30
CA VAL A 40 -2.32 7.92 11.14
C VAL A 40 -3.42 7.22 10.37
N MET A 41 -3.35 7.31 9.02
CA MET A 41 -4.16 6.54 8.09
C MET A 41 -3.25 5.74 7.17
N CYS A 42 -3.29 4.41 7.26
CA CYS A 42 -2.61 3.51 6.32
C CYS A 42 -3.64 2.98 5.31
N ALA A 43 -3.61 3.46 4.07
CA ALA A 43 -4.44 2.96 2.98
C ALA A 43 -3.71 1.80 2.28
N ASN A 44 -3.90 0.60 2.81
CA ASN A 44 -3.18 -0.61 2.40
C ASN A 44 -4.04 -1.61 1.63
N ALA A 45 -5.37 -1.61 1.83
CA ALA A 45 -6.26 -2.57 1.18
C ALA A 45 -6.08 -2.58 -0.34
N GLY A 46 -6.00 -3.78 -0.91
CA GLY A 46 -5.80 -3.94 -2.35
C GLY A 46 -6.15 -5.34 -2.85
N ALA A 47 -6.39 -5.44 -4.15
CA ALA A 47 -6.64 -6.68 -4.87
C ALA A 47 -5.75 -6.73 -6.12
N PHE A 48 -5.27 -7.93 -6.47
CA PHE A 48 -4.36 -8.15 -7.58
C PHE A 48 -4.67 -9.45 -8.34
N PRO A 49 -5.93 -9.65 -8.80
CA PRO A 49 -6.22 -10.79 -9.65
C PRO A 49 -5.34 -10.73 -10.89
N GLN A 50 -5.03 -11.89 -11.47
CA GLN A 50 -4.19 -11.98 -12.65
C GLN A 50 -5.03 -12.38 -13.86
N THR A 51 -5.28 -11.42 -14.76
CA THR A 51 -6.06 -11.64 -15.99
C THR A 51 -5.42 -10.88 -17.15
N LYS A 52 -5.11 -11.57 -18.24
CA LYS A 52 -4.54 -10.93 -19.44
C LYS A 52 -5.53 -9.94 -20.05
N ILE A 53 -5.04 -8.88 -20.69
CA ILE A 53 -5.87 -7.82 -21.28
C ILE A 53 -6.93 -8.37 -22.22
N VAL A 54 -6.60 -9.39 -23.01
CA VAL A 54 -7.51 -10.01 -23.97
C VAL A 54 -8.70 -10.71 -23.30
N ASP A 55 -8.50 -11.20 -22.08
CA ASP A 55 -9.50 -11.97 -21.32
C ASP A 55 -10.15 -11.15 -20.20
N MET A 56 -9.64 -9.94 -19.95
CA MET A 56 -10.06 -9.12 -18.81
C MET A 56 -11.45 -8.53 -19.01
N ASP A 57 -12.39 -8.85 -18.13
CA ASP A 57 -13.70 -8.23 -18.09
C ASP A 57 -13.58 -6.77 -17.63
N PRO A 58 -14.23 -5.81 -18.31
CA PRO A 58 -14.29 -4.41 -17.87
C PRO A 58 -14.76 -4.25 -16.41
N ALA A 59 -15.67 -5.10 -15.94
CA ALA A 59 -16.11 -5.08 -14.53
C ALA A 59 -15.00 -5.51 -13.55
N GLU A 60 -14.08 -6.39 -13.97
CA GLU A 60 -12.91 -6.73 -13.17
C GLU A 60 -11.95 -5.54 -13.06
N TRP A 61 -11.71 -4.86 -14.20
CA TRP A 61 -10.93 -3.62 -14.23
C TRP A 61 -11.51 -2.59 -13.25
N ASP A 62 -12.80 -2.30 -13.35
CA ASP A 62 -13.47 -1.30 -12.50
C ASP A 62 -13.40 -1.67 -11.03
N ARG A 63 -13.57 -2.95 -10.69
CA ARG A 63 -13.45 -3.44 -9.32
C ARG A 63 -12.04 -3.25 -8.76
N VAL A 64 -10.99 -3.55 -9.52
CA VAL A 64 -9.60 -3.35 -9.09
C VAL A 64 -9.29 -1.87 -8.94
N MET A 65 -9.71 -1.03 -9.86
CA MET A 65 -9.55 0.43 -9.76
C MET A 65 -10.29 0.99 -8.53
N ALA A 66 -11.49 0.52 -8.26
CA ALA A 66 -12.27 0.94 -7.09
C ALA A 66 -11.59 0.51 -5.78
N THR A 67 -11.12 -0.74 -5.71
CA THR A 67 -10.50 -1.29 -4.51
C THR A 67 -9.12 -0.70 -4.23
N ASN A 68 -8.27 -0.50 -5.25
CA ASN A 68 -6.88 -0.10 -5.04
C ASN A 68 -6.68 1.43 -5.07
N LEU A 69 -7.30 2.11 -6.04
CA LEU A 69 -7.06 3.55 -6.26
C LEU A 69 -8.12 4.42 -5.61
N ARG A 70 -9.40 4.17 -5.93
CA ARG A 70 -10.49 4.96 -5.37
C ARG A 70 -10.52 4.87 -3.84
N SER A 71 -10.26 3.71 -3.27
CA SER A 71 -10.18 3.51 -1.82
C SER A 71 -9.16 4.42 -1.14
N SER A 72 -7.99 4.62 -1.76
CA SER A 72 -6.96 5.53 -1.23
C SER A 72 -7.49 6.97 -1.11
N PHE A 73 -8.21 7.44 -2.13
CA PHE A 73 -8.88 8.73 -2.09
C PHE A 73 -9.97 8.76 -0.99
N LEU A 74 -10.80 7.72 -0.87
CA LEU A 74 -11.88 7.66 0.11
C LEU A 74 -11.34 7.68 1.55
N CYS A 75 -10.28 6.89 1.83
CA CYS A 75 -9.61 6.87 3.13
C CYS A 75 -9.04 8.24 3.51
N VAL A 76 -8.33 8.88 2.57
CA VAL A 76 -7.77 10.23 2.81
C VAL A 76 -8.89 11.23 3.05
N LYS A 77 -9.92 11.24 2.20
CA LYS A 77 -11.06 12.15 2.33
C LYS A 77 -11.77 12.00 3.68
N ALA A 78 -11.98 10.78 4.14
CA ALA A 78 -12.63 10.51 5.43
C ALA A 78 -11.75 10.94 6.63
N ALA A 79 -10.41 10.85 6.49
CA ALA A 79 -9.48 11.20 7.57
C ALA A 79 -9.26 12.72 7.74
N ILE A 80 -9.48 13.54 6.71
CA ILE A 80 -9.22 15.01 6.74
C ILE A 80 -9.86 15.70 7.95
N PRO A 81 -11.16 15.54 8.29
CA PRO A 81 -11.76 16.24 9.43
C PRO A 81 -11.08 15.90 10.75
N HIS A 82 -10.59 14.66 10.90
CA HIS A 82 -9.90 14.20 12.10
C HIS A 82 -8.47 14.76 12.17
N PHE A 83 -7.76 14.89 11.04
CA PHE A 83 -6.45 15.54 10.98
C PHE A 83 -6.55 17.04 11.26
N GLU A 84 -7.57 17.72 10.73
CA GLU A 84 -7.85 19.14 11.01
C GLU A 84 -8.10 19.36 12.50
N LYS A 85 -8.93 18.54 13.12
CA LYS A 85 -9.22 18.59 14.57
C LYS A 85 -7.96 18.31 15.40
N ALA A 86 -7.10 17.39 14.97
CA ALA A 86 -5.85 17.04 15.68
C ALA A 86 -4.72 18.04 15.43
N GLY A 87 -4.82 18.88 14.40
CA GLY A 87 -3.78 19.82 13.99
C GLY A 87 -2.56 19.19 13.33
N LYS A 88 -2.55 17.88 13.11
CA LYS A 88 -1.55 17.12 12.35
C LYS A 88 -2.08 15.74 11.95
N GLY A 89 -1.48 15.13 10.92
CA GLY A 89 -1.79 13.77 10.50
C GLY A 89 -0.66 13.14 9.69
N ARG A 90 -0.74 11.83 9.51
CA ARG A 90 0.13 11.03 8.66
C ARG A 90 -0.70 10.12 7.78
N VAL A 91 -0.41 10.09 6.49
CA VAL A 91 -1.01 9.13 5.56
C VAL A 91 0.09 8.31 4.91
N VAL A 92 -0.09 6.99 4.91
CA VAL A 92 0.80 6.05 4.24
C VAL A 92 -0.02 5.24 3.23
N LEU A 93 0.37 5.32 1.96
CA LEU A 93 -0.20 4.50 0.90
C LEU A 93 0.69 3.28 0.66
N THR A 94 0.08 2.13 0.41
CA THR A 94 0.81 0.95 -0.08
C THR A 94 0.62 0.85 -1.59
N SER A 95 1.60 1.34 -2.34
CA SER A 95 1.66 1.19 -3.79
C SER A 95 2.32 -0.15 -4.18
N SER A 96 3.20 -0.17 -5.15
CA SER A 96 3.96 -1.34 -5.62
C SER A 96 5.10 -0.88 -6.53
N ILE A 97 6.12 -1.72 -6.74
CA ILE A 97 7.03 -1.56 -7.88
C ILE A 97 6.30 -1.83 -9.20
N THR A 98 5.32 -2.76 -9.21
CA THR A 98 4.51 -3.08 -10.39
C THR A 98 3.54 -1.94 -10.72
N GLY A 99 3.65 -1.46 -11.92
CA GLY A 99 2.92 -0.32 -12.47
C GLY A 99 3.81 0.92 -12.55
N PRO A 100 4.25 1.51 -11.44
CA PRO A 100 5.11 2.70 -11.48
C PRO A 100 6.49 2.46 -12.11
N ILE A 101 7.09 1.29 -11.94
CA ILE A 101 8.47 0.99 -12.34
C ILE A 101 8.53 -0.23 -13.26
N THR A 102 7.88 -1.32 -12.87
CA THR A 102 7.88 -2.59 -13.59
C THR A 102 6.49 -2.93 -14.12
N GLY A 103 6.40 -3.94 -14.98
CA GLY A 103 5.14 -4.51 -15.45
C GLY A 103 5.17 -6.02 -15.34
N PHE A 104 3.98 -6.63 -15.19
CA PHE A 104 3.83 -8.08 -15.21
C PHE A 104 2.59 -8.48 -16.02
N PRO A 105 2.69 -9.48 -16.91
CA PRO A 105 1.55 -9.93 -17.70
C PRO A 105 0.36 -10.36 -16.84
N GLY A 106 -0.82 -9.81 -17.15
CA GLY A 106 -2.06 -10.07 -16.39
C GLY A 106 -2.36 -9.05 -15.30
N TRP A 107 -1.48 -8.07 -15.04
CA TRP A 107 -1.69 -7.05 -14.01
C TRP A 107 -1.87 -5.63 -14.58
N ALA A 108 -2.50 -5.48 -15.75
CA ALA A 108 -2.70 -4.16 -16.36
C ALA A 108 -3.53 -3.23 -15.46
N HIS A 109 -4.66 -3.69 -14.92
CA HIS A 109 -5.51 -2.95 -13.99
C HIS A 109 -4.80 -2.67 -12.65
N TYR A 110 -4.08 -3.67 -12.11
CA TYR A 110 -3.29 -3.52 -10.89
C TYR A 110 -2.21 -2.44 -11.07
N GLY A 111 -1.39 -2.58 -12.12
CA GLY A 111 -0.33 -1.61 -12.42
C GLY A 111 -0.86 -0.20 -12.64
N ALA A 112 -1.98 -0.05 -13.36
CA ALA A 112 -2.64 1.24 -13.55
C ALA A 112 -3.10 1.83 -12.21
N SER A 113 -3.70 1.01 -11.33
CA SER A 113 -4.17 1.45 -10.01
C SER A 113 -3.02 1.91 -9.10
N LYS A 114 -1.91 1.17 -9.10
CA LYS A 114 -0.73 1.47 -8.27
C LYS A 114 0.04 2.70 -8.77
N SER A 115 0.14 2.89 -10.08
CA SER A 115 0.66 4.13 -10.68
C SER A 115 -0.26 5.32 -10.38
N GLY A 116 -1.58 5.13 -10.46
CA GLY A 116 -2.57 6.15 -10.13
C GLY A 116 -2.47 6.64 -8.69
N GLN A 117 -2.15 5.76 -7.72
CA GLN A 117 -1.91 6.16 -6.33
C GLN A 117 -0.76 7.16 -6.21
N LEU A 118 0.32 7.02 -7.00
CA LEU A 118 1.45 7.96 -6.96
C LEU A 118 1.10 9.32 -7.61
N GLY A 119 0.23 9.32 -8.62
CA GLY A 119 -0.33 10.56 -9.17
C GLY A 119 -1.20 11.28 -8.15
N PHE A 120 -2.12 10.56 -7.49
CA PHE A 120 -2.97 11.07 -6.42
C PHE A 120 -2.13 11.62 -5.25
N LEU A 121 -1.12 10.88 -4.80
CA LEU A 121 -0.24 11.23 -3.70
C LEU A 121 0.37 12.63 -3.86
N LYS A 122 0.84 13.00 -5.06
CA LYS A 122 1.49 14.29 -5.30
C LYS A 122 0.55 15.47 -5.10
N THR A 123 -0.66 15.38 -5.61
CA THR A 123 -1.67 16.44 -5.42
C THR A 123 -2.19 16.46 -4.00
N ALA A 124 -2.47 15.30 -3.42
CA ALA A 124 -2.91 15.18 -2.03
C ALA A 124 -1.88 15.75 -1.04
N ALA A 125 -0.57 15.59 -1.29
CA ALA A 125 0.48 16.16 -0.45
C ALA A 125 0.39 17.70 -0.35
N MET A 126 0.06 18.38 -1.45
CA MET A 126 -0.12 19.82 -1.46
C MET A 126 -1.39 20.24 -0.71
N GLU A 127 -2.51 19.55 -0.94
CA GLU A 127 -3.79 19.87 -0.33
C GLU A 127 -3.80 19.59 1.18
N LEU A 128 -3.14 18.51 1.62
CA LEU A 128 -3.05 18.11 3.02
C LEU A 128 -2.10 18.98 3.86
N ALA A 129 -1.18 19.71 3.23
CA ALA A 129 -0.21 20.56 3.91
C ALA A 129 -0.87 21.60 4.83
N ARG A 130 -2.03 22.15 4.42
CA ARG A 130 -2.81 23.10 5.26
C ARG A 130 -3.24 22.51 6.61
N TYR A 131 -3.37 21.20 6.71
CA TYR A 131 -3.71 20.46 7.94
C TYR A 131 -2.46 19.94 8.68
N LYS A 132 -1.26 20.37 8.29
CA LYS A 132 0.04 19.86 8.78
C LYS A 132 0.13 18.33 8.68
N THR A 133 -0.44 17.78 7.62
CA THR A 133 -0.52 16.35 7.36
C THR A 133 0.40 15.99 6.20
N THR A 134 1.21 14.96 6.39
CA THR A 134 2.04 14.38 5.34
C THR A 134 1.37 13.16 4.73
N ILE A 135 1.65 12.90 3.46
CA ILE A 135 1.23 11.70 2.74
C ILE A 135 2.42 11.15 1.95
N ASN A 136 2.74 9.87 2.16
CA ASN A 136 3.84 9.20 1.48
C ASN A 136 3.42 7.78 1.07
N ALA A 137 4.20 7.13 0.21
CA ALA A 137 3.91 5.79 -0.27
C ALA A 137 5.09 4.83 -0.02
N VAL A 138 4.77 3.61 0.40
CA VAL A 138 5.68 2.47 0.35
C VAL A 138 5.40 1.69 -0.93
N MET A 139 6.46 1.25 -1.61
CA MET A 139 6.40 0.49 -2.85
C MET A 139 7.07 -0.87 -2.66
N PRO A 140 6.30 -1.90 -2.24
CA PRO A 140 6.84 -3.23 -2.07
C PRO A 140 7.29 -3.86 -3.40
N GLY A 141 8.38 -4.64 -3.33
CA GLY A 141 8.72 -5.67 -4.32
C GLY A 141 8.04 -6.99 -3.99
N ASN A 142 8.75 -8.09 -4.21
CA ASN A 142 8.29 -9.44 -3.88
C ASN A 142 8.39 -9.68 -2.37
N ILE A 143 7.23 -9.73 -1.71
CA ILE A 143 7.09 -9.89 -0.26
C ILE A 143 6.44 -11.25 0.02
N TYR A 144 7.00 -12.01 0.95
CA TYR A 144 6.41 -13.26 1.41
C TYR A 144 5.13 -12.98 2.21
N THR A 145 4.04 -13.60 1.79
CA THR A 145 2.73 -13.51 2.45
C THR A 145 2.10 -14.89 2.54
N GLU A 146 1.16 -15.09 3.47
CA GLU A 146 0.43 -16.37 3.62
C GLU A 146 -0.14 -16.92 2.29
N GLY A 147 -0.53 -16.05 1.36
CA GLY A 147 -1.06 -16.45 0.03
C GLY A 147 -0.01 -17.01 -0.95
N LEU A 148 1.29 -16.92 -0.65
CA LEU A 148 2.37 -17.48 -1.47
C LEU A 148 2.75 -18.90 -1.05
N GLU A 149 2.35 -19.38 0.12
CA GLU A 149 2.70 -20.71 0.63
C GLU A 149 2.24 -21.83 -0.31
N ASP A 150 1.10 -21.67 -0.94
CA ASP A 150 0.50 -22.65 -1.85
C ASP A 150 1.21 -22.76 -3.22
N LEU A 151 2.12 -21.81 -3.56
CA LEU A 151 2.81 -21.76 -4.85
C LEU A 151 4.02 -22.72 -4.92
N GLY A 152 4.44 -23.27 -3.79
CA GLY A 152 5.55 -24.22 -3.67
C GLY A 152 6.94 -23.57 -3.58
N GLN A 153 7.86 -24.29 -2.95
CA GLN A 153 9.22 -23.81 -2.63
C GLN A 153 10.03 -23.43 -3.86
N GLU A 154 9.96 -24.20 -4.94
CA GLU A 154 10.70 -23.92 -6.19
C GLU A 154 10.31 -22.55 -6.80
N TYR A 155 9.04 -22.19 -6.73
CA TYR A 155 8.58 -20.88 -7.19
C TYR A 155 9.11 -19.75 -6.30
N LEU A 156 9.09 -19.93 -4.98
CA LEU A 156 9.62 -18.96 -4.01
C LEU A 156 11.13 -18.77 -4.20
N ASP A 157 11.87 -19.85 -4.40
CA ASP A 157 13.32 -19.81 -4.66
C ASP A 157 13.62 -19.06 -5.97
N THR A 158 12.84 -19.30 -7.02
CA THR A 158 12.95 -18.57 -8.30
C THR A 158 12.71 -17.07 -8.12
N MET A 159 11.67 -16.70 -7.35
CA MET A 159 11.42 -15.31 -7.01
C MET A 159 12.58 -14.69 -6.23
N ALA A 160 13.08 -15.37 -5.21
CA ALA A 160 14.20 -14.92 -4.39
C ALA A 160 15.50 -14.77 -5.21
N ALA A 161 15.76 -15.69 -6.14
CA ALA A 161 16.92 -15.63 -7.03
C ALA A 161 16.97 -14.39 -7.92
N SER A 162 15.80 -13.82 -8.24
CA SER A 162 15.68 -12.60 -9.04
C SER A 162 15.94 -11.31 -8.25
N ILE A 163 16.15 -11.40 -6.94
CA ILE A 163 16.37 -10.26 -6.05
C ILE A 163 17.86 -10.22 -5.64
N PRO A 164 18.55 -9.08 -5.71
CA PRO A 164 19.95 -8.97 -5.27
C PRO A 164 20.21 -9.46 -3.84
N LEU A 165 19.33 -9.18 -2.87
CA LEU A 165 19.46 -9.70 -1.51
C LEU A 165 19.14 -11.19 -1.35
N LYS A 166 18.81 -11.90 -2.44
CA LYS A 166 18.59 -13.36 -2.50
C LYS A 166 17.54 -13.89 -1.51
N ARG A 167 16.59 -13.05 -1.13
CA ARG A 167 15.42 -13.42 -0.34
C ARG A 167 14.19 -12.61 -0.76
N LEU A 168 13.02 -13.14 -0.50
CA LEU A 168 11.81 -12.33 -0.47
C LEU A 168 11.86 -11.35 0.72
N GLY A 169 11.20 -10.21 0.61
CA GLY A 169 10.97 -9.36 1.77
C GLY A 169 9.93 -9.99 2.69
N ASP A 170 9.95 -9.59 3.95
CA ASP A 170 8.92 -9.95 4.94
C ASP A 170 7.91 -8.81 5.10
N VAL A 171 6.74 -9.10 5.66
CA VAL A 171 5.71 -8.07 5.91
C VAL A 171 6.21 -6.97 6.85
N GLU A 172 7.14 -7.30 7.77
CA GLU A 172 7.83 -6.38 8.67
C GLU A 172 8.72 -5.40 7.93
N ASP A 173 9.36 -5.78 6.83
CA ASP A 173 10.18 -4.87 6.00
C ASP A 173 9.31 -3.71 5.49
N ILE A 174 8.07 -4.01 5.08
CA ILE A 174 7.10 -3.01 4.64
C ILE A 174 6.54 -2.21 5.83
N GLY A 175 6.22 -2.91 6.92
CA GLY A 175 5.72 -2.31 8.16
C GLY A 175 6.70 -1.26 8.74
N ASN A 176 8.00 -1.55 8.73
CA ASN A 176 9.04 -0.64 9.21
C ASN A 176 9.14 0.64 8.36
N ALA A 177 9.04 0.54 7.04
CA ALA A 177 9.02 1.70 6.16
C ALA A 177 7.74 2.55 6.36
N ALA A 178 6.61 1.88 6.55
CA ALA A 178 5.34 2.55 6.85
C ALA A 178 5.37 3.23 8.23
N LEU A 179 5.96 2.59 9.24
CA LEU A 179 6.15 3.13 10.57
C LEU A 179 7.02 4.40 10.56
N PHE A 180 8.12 4.40 9.78
CA PHE A 180 8.94 5.59 9.60
C PHE A 180 8.12 6.75 9.04
N PHE A 181 7.34 6.56 7.97
CA PHE A 181 6.49 7.62 7.42
C PHE A 181 5.37 8.06 8.37
N ALA A 182 4.92 7.19 9.26
CA ALA A 182 3.90 7.48 10.27
C ALA A 182 4.46 8.25 11.48
N SER A 183 5.77 8.28 11.66
CA SER A 183 6.45 8.87 12.81
C SER A 183 6.54 10.41 12.73
N ASP A 184 6.94 11.04 13.84
CA ASP A 184 7.17 12.48 13.89
C ASP A 184 8.50 12.87 13.19
N GLU A 185 9.46 11.96 13.11
CA GLU A 185 10.75 12.12 12.42
C GLU A 185 10.56 12.33 10.91
N ALA A 186 9.50 11.77 10.32
CA ALA A 186 9.13 11.98 8.92
C ALA A 186 8.28 13.25 8.69
N GLY A 187 8.16 14.13 9.68
CA GLY A 187 7.27 15.29 9.66
C GLY A 187 7.56 16.31 8.55
N TYR A 188 8.75 16.30 7.94
CA TYR A 188 9.11 17.15 6.80
C TYR A 188 9.20 16.40 5.47
N ILE A 189 8.74 15.13 5.44
CA ILE A 189 8.71 14.29 4.25
C ILE A 189 7.26 14.15 3.80
N THR A 190 6.91 14.66 2.63
CA THR A 190 5.58 14.52 2.03
C THR A 190 5.65 14.41 0.51
N GLY A 191 4.70 13.71 -0.09
CA GLY A 191 4.65 13.47 -1.53
C GLY A 191 5.74 12.52 -2.03
N GLN A 192 6.41 11.78 -1.14
CA GLN A 192 7.53 10.91 -1.46
C GLN A 192 7.10 9.44 -1.50
N GLN A 193 7.91 8.64 -2.16
CA GLN A 193 7.76 7.20 -2.26
C GLN A 193 9.10 6.52 -1.96
N ILE A 194 9.03 5.38 -1.26
CA ILE A 194 10.19 4.54 -1.00
C ILE A 194 9.94 3.14 -1.55
N VAL A 195 10.91 2.63 -2.30
CA VAL A 195 10.93 1.25 -2.77
C VAL A 195 11.52 0.36 -1.68
N VAL A 196 10.84 -0.75 -1.38
CA VAL A 196 11.28 -1.76 -0.39
C VAL A 196 11.19 -3.12 -1.08
N ASP A 197 12.26 -3.52 -1.75
CA ASP A 197 12.25 -4.64 -2.71
C ASP A 197 13.54 -5.48 -2.72
N GLY A 198 14.47 -5.25 -1.80
CA GLY A 198 15.76 -5.95 -1.78
C GLY A 198 16.65 -5.68 -2.99
N GLY A 199 16.38 -4.59 -3.72
CA GLY A 199 17.10 -4.21 -4.94
C GLY A 199 16.51 -4.83 -6.22
N GLN A 200 15.32 -5.43 -6.16
CA GLN A 200 14.69 -6.15 -7.28
C GLN A 200 14.62 -5.33 -8.59
N ILE A 201 14.42 -4.03 -8.50
CA ILE A 201 14.29 -3.15 -9.68
C ILE A 201 15.63 -2.61 -10.21
N ILE A 202 16.78 -2.93 -9.58
CA ILE A 202 18.07 -2.32 -9.91
C ILE A 202 18.79 -3.05 -11.07
N PRO A 203 18.80 -4.40 -11.13
CA PRO A 203 19.57 -5.12 -12.15
C PRO A 203 19.08 -4.80 -13.57
N GLU A 204 20.02 -4.51 -14.46
CA GLU A 204 19.74 -4.28 -15.88
C GLU A 204 19.34 -5.57 -16.61
N SER A 205 19.83 -6.73 -16.14
CA SER A 205 19.57 -8.05 -16.74
C SER A 205 19.70 -9.17 -15.72
N LEU A 206 19.27 -10.39 -16.09
CA LEU A 206 19.48 -11.58 -15.26
C LEU A 206 20.99 -11.88 -15.10
N GLU A 207 21.80 -11.68 -16.12
CA GLU A 207 23.26 -11.84 -16.06
C GLU A 207 23.88 -10.93 -14.99
N ALA A 208 23.38 -9.70 -14.83
CA ALA A 208 23.84 -8.80 -13.76
C ALA A 208 23.56 -9.37 -12.37
N ILE A 209 22.45 -10.13 -12.20
CA ILE A 209 22.14 -10.80 -10.93
C ILE A 209 23.00 -12.06 -10.71
N GLU A 210 23.32 -12.79 -11.77
CA GLU A 210 24.12 -14.00 -11.71
C GLU A 210 25.61 -13.71 -11.45
N SER A 211 26.04 -12.48 -11.70
CA SER A 211 27.44 -12.04 -11.52
C SER A 211 27.79 -11.62 -10.08
N ILE A 212 26.83 -11.61 -9.14
CA ILE A 212 27.03 -11.19 -7.75
C ILE A 212 27.01 -12.33 -6.72
#